data_1d6fdf163551d71c3be18fef0e53bcc1
#
_entry.id   1d6fdf163551d71c3be18fef0e53bcc1
#
_cell.length_a   1.000
_cell.length_b   1.000
_cell.length_c   1.000
_cell.angle_alpha   90.00
_cell.angle_beta   90.00
_cell.angle_gamma   90.00
#
_symmetry.space_group_name_H-M   'P 1'
#
loop_
_entity.id
_entity.type
_entity.pdbx_description
1 polymer ?
#
loop_
_entity_poly.entity_id
_entity_poly.type
_entity_poly.pdbx_seq_one_letter_code
_entity_poly.pdbx_strand_id
1 'polypeptide(L)'
;LQHLTTGSALVDQFGKAGNYRGRNLGDVFEEQAKIWNENAELAIRFPFYLRMVTRKVKINKENVTDKSQSGQGARDESFKRLLWVAKNHPNDFYNNIFILPLVGSWKDIWTIMFYDKKFNVNAIEKNILFDVLSNGLQSETHVDLVKKFMPRIKSSSKCTTDWTKETNALAKDFSKFLGISYKEYNKLKASGKAHDFQKIICARKYDELEWKKIPGRDLHLLVNGKFLSNHNLTDSYTSWIIEQPTAKFTGYVFELSKRLREKGLVGGGYNKVTLPIEVKHTLDAQFDQLVKTALEGGKITENVLCCLDTSGSMGSRVSGLKNVSCCDIATSLALFFAKINKGAFHNVIMRFDNTCYPVTLTSESFCECTEQLPHCACGGTNFQGVIDEIVKIRKEKPQIPLKDYPTTIVAVSDMQFNDCGWGGAKATNYDIAKDKLLEVFPKEFVDKIRFIWWDVSSRYGTNGFESKSTDDGSMFISGFDGSIMTLLLGEENVVDEKSGETRRPTAEDLVKKALSQEILNYVQLADKK
;
A
#
# COMPACT_ATOMS: atom_id res chain seq x y z
N LEU A 1 -26.94 -6.86 1.12
CA LEU A 1 -25.70 -7.48 0.59
C LEU A 1 -25.59 -7.37 -0.93
N GLN A 2 -26.70 -7.37 -1.69
CA GLN A 2 -26.68 -7.16 -3.15
C GLN A 2 -26.11 -5.79 -3.58
N HIS A 3 -26.14 -4.79 -2.70
CA HIS A 3 -25.65 -3.44 -2.98
C HIS A 3 -24.12 -3.32 -2.97
N LEU A 4 -23.39 -4.36 -2.58
CA LEU A 4 -21.95 -4.34 -2.38
C LEU A 4 -21.17 -5.11 -3.47
N THR A 5 -21.84 -5.54 -4.53
CA THR A 5 -21.23 -6.24 -5.66
C THR A 5 -21.44 -5.46 -6.95
N THR A 6 -20.37 -5.27 -7.71
CA THR A 6 -20.41 -4.59 -9.03
C THR A 6 -20.88 -5.52 -10.15
N GLY A 7 -21.02 -6.82 -9.87
CA GLY A 7 -21.19 -7.86 -10.88
C GLY A 7 -19.88 -8.39 -11.46
N SER A 8 -18.75 -7.72 -11.20
CA SER A 8 -17.40 -8.20 -11.53
C SER A 8 -16.69 -8.67 -10.26
N ALA A 9 -16.34 -9.95 -10.20
CA ALA A 9 -15.59 -10.53 -9.08
C ALA A 9 -14.19 -9.87 -8.97
N LEU A 10 -13.58 -9.51 -10.08
CA LEU A 10 -12.27 -8.84 -10.09
C LEU A 10 -12.36 -7.45 -9.47
N VAL A 11 -13.33 -6.62 -9.87
CA VAL A 11 -13.51 -5.26 -9.34
C VAL A 11 -13.80 -5.31 -7.84
N ASP A 12 -14.70 -6.21 -7.43
CA ASP A 12 -15.07 -6.39 -6.04
C ASP A 12 -13.88 -6.80 -5.17
N GLN A 13 -13.06 -7.73 -5.66
CA GLN A 13 -11.87 -8.19 -4.93
C GLN A 13 -10.74 -7.16 -4.96
N PHE A 14 -10.57 -6.42 -6.04
CA PHE A 14 -9.60 -5.33 -6.11
C PHE A 14 -9.90 -4.27 -5.02
N GLY A 15 -11.17 -3.90 -4.87
CA GLY A 15 -11.60 -2.93 -3.86
C GLY A 15 -11.38 -3.41 -2.41
N LYS A 16 -11.40 -4.72 -2.14
CA LYS A 16 -11.38 -5.30 -0.78
C LYS A 16 -10.04 -5.90 -0.36
N ALA A 17 -9.27 -6.44 -1.32
CA ALA A 17 -8.11 -7.27 -1.01
C ALA A 17 -6.95 -6.53 -0.32
N GLY A 18 -6.87 -5.21 -0.45
CA GLY A 18 -5.87 -4.39 0.22
C GLY A 18 -5.90 -4.48 1.75
N ASN A 19 -7.07 -4.69 2.32
CA ASN A 19 -7.28 -4.80 3.77
C ASN A 19 -7.20 -6.24 4.29
N TYR A 20 -7.27 -7.22 3.42
CA TYR A 20 -7.32 -8.61 3.85
C TYR A 20 -6.04 -9.07 4.54
N ARG A 21 -6.18 -9.61 5.74
CA ARG A 21 -5.09 -10.17 6.54
C ARG A 21 -5.55 -11.44 7.25
N GLY A 22 -4.77 -12.51 7.12
CA GLY A 22 -5.03 -13.73 7.87
C GLY A 22 -6.28 -14.52 7.49
N ARG A 23 -6.86 -14.29 6.30
CA ARG A 23 -8.03 -15.03 5.80
C ARG A 23 -7.75 -16.53 5.65
N ASN A 24 -8.78 -17.36 5.72
CA ASN A 24 -8.64 -18.77 5.44
C ASN A 24 -8.32 -19.01 3.96
N LEU A 25 -7.72 -20.17 3.66
CA LEU A 25 -7.28 -20.48 2.30
C LEU A 25 -8.47 -20.77 1.36
N GLY A 26 -9.54 -21.39 1.90
CA GLY A 26 -10.72 -21.78 1.12
C GLY A 26 -11.41 -20.58 0.49
N ASP A 27 -11.67 -19.53 1.29
CA ASP A 27 -12.32 -18.29 0.80
C ASP A 27 -11.49 -17.62 -0.30
N VAL A 28 -10.16 -17.56 -0.10
CA VAL A 28 -9.25 -16.96 -1.09
C VAL A 28 -9.24 -17.77 -2.38
N PHE A 29 -9.29 -19.09 -2.29
CA PHE A 29 -9.32 -19.99 -3.43
C PHE A 29 -10.63 -19.86 -4.23
N GLU A 30 -11.77 -19.80 -3.53
CA GLU A 30 -13.07 -19.61 -4.16
C GLU A 30 -13.14 -18.27 -4.93
N GLU A 31 -12.67 -17.20 -4.30
CA GLU A 31 -12.64 -15.89 -4.94
C GLU A 31 -11.68 -15.82 -6.14
N GLN A 32 -10.50 -16.44 -6.02
CA GLN A 32 -9.55 -16.48 -7.13
C GLN A 32 -10.10 -17.26 -8.32
N ALA A 33 -10.85 -18.35 -8.06
CA ALA A 33 -11.53 -19.10 -9.09
C ALA A 33 -12.59 -18.25 -9.83
N LYS A 34 -13.38 -17.45 -9.10
CA LYS A 34 -14.37 -16.54 -9.69
C LYS A 34 -13.71 -15.52 -10.61
N ILE A 35 -12.63 -14.88 -10.15
CA ILE A 35 -11.88 -13.91 -10.96
C ILE A 35 -11.28 -14.59 -12.21
N TRP A 36 -10.75 -15.79 -12.07
CA TRP A 36 -10.16 -16.53 -13.18
C TRP A 36 -11.18 -16.84 -14.25
N ASN A 37 -12.37 -17.30 -13.87
CA ASN A 37 -13.45 -17.58 -14.80
C ASN A 37 -13.99 -16.32 -15.50
N GLU A 38 -13.90 -15.16 -14.85
CA GLU A 38 -14.28 -13.88 -15.45
C GLU A 38 -13.24 -13.38 -16.46
N ASN A 39 -11.97 -13.36 -16.06
CA ASN A 39 -10.86 -12.91 -16.91
C ASN A 39 -9.53 -13.50 -16.43
N ALA A 40 -9.09 -14.59 -17.05
CA ALA A 40 -7.87 -15.30 -16.66
C ALA A 40 -6.60 -14.43 -16.78
N GLU A 41 -6.52 -13.54 -17.79
CA GLU A 41 -5.36 -12.67 -18.00
C GLU A 41 -5.18 -11.64 -16.87
N LEU A 42 -6.26 -11.02 -16.44
CA LEU A 42 -6.21 -10.11 -15.30
C LEU A 42 -6.12 -10.87 -13.98
N ALA A 43 -6.73 -12.05 -13.89
CA ALA A 43 -6.68 -12.90 -12.71
C ALA A 43 -5.27 -13.40 -12.38
N ILE A 44 -4.43 -13.71 -13.38
CA ILE A 44 -3.03 -14.10 -13.15
C ILE A 44 -2.18 -12.91 -12.68
N ARG A 45 -2.48 -11.68 -13.14
CA ARG A 45 -1.77 -10.46 -12.77
C ARG A 45 -2.12 -9.97 -11.35
N PHE A 46 -3.34 -10.24 -10.90
CA PHE A 46 -3.85 -9.73 -9.63
C PHE A 46 -3.03 -10.14 -8.40
N PRO A 47 -2.60 -11.39 -8.20
CA PRO A 47 -1.70 -11.77 -7.11
C PRO A 47 -0.37 -11.01 -7.11
N PHE A 48 0.21 -10.76 -8.28
CA PHE A 48 1.46 -9.98 -8.39
C PHE A 48 1.23 -8.52 -8.03
N TYR A 49 0.13 -7.90 -8.47
CA TYR A 49 -0.28 -6.57 -8.05
C TYR A 49 -0.44 -6.46 -6.53
N LEU A 50 -1.12 -7.43 -5.91
CA LEU A 50 -1.27 -7.48 -4.46
C LEU A 50 0.08 -7.57 -3.72
N ARG A 51 1.09 -8.22 -4.33
CA ARG A 51 2.43 -8.32 -3.77
C ARG A 51 3.23 -7.04 -3.89
N MET A 52 2.99 -6.25 -4.92
CA MET A 52 3.74 -5.02 -5.19
C MET A 52 3.67 -4.05 -4.01
N VAL A 53 4.78 -3.35 -3.79
CA VAL A 53 4.84 -2.15 -2.96
C VAL A 53 5.33 -1.00 -3.82
N THR A 54 4.93 0.21 -3.50
CA THR A 54 5.35 1.40 -4.25
C THR A 54 6.85 1.57 -4.15
N ARG A 55 7.51 1.49 -5.28
CA ARG A 55 8.95 1.68 -5.43
C ARG A 55 9.34 1.85 -6.90
N LYS A 56 10.57 2.30 -7.13
CA LYS A 56 11.19 2.25 -8.47
C LYS A 56 11.69 0.84 -8.77
N VAL A 57 11.41 0.36 -9.97
CA VAL A 57 11.84 -0.96 -10.47
C VAL A 57 12.66 -0.77 -11.74
N LYS A 58 13.80 -1.45 -11.81
CA LYS A 58 14.62 -1.54 -13.03
C LYS A 58 14.20 -2.78 -13.81
N ILE A 59 13.61 -2.58 -14.97
CA ILE A 59 13.08 -3.68 -15.79
C ILE A 59 14.14 -4.19 -16.77
N ASN A 60 15.04 -3.34 -17.31
CA ASN A 60 16.08 -3.73 -18.27
C ASN A 60 17.41 -3.03 -18.04
N LYS A 61 18.53 -3.74 -18.40
CA LYS A 61 19.89 -3.20 -18.37
C LYS A 61 20.16 -2.09 -19.39
N GLU A 62 19.50 -2.13 -20.54
CA GLU A 62 19.80 -1.28 -21.69
C GLU A 62 18.96 0.00 -21.74
N ASN A 63 17.76 -0.02 -21.16
CA ASN A 63 16.90 1.16 -21.02
C ASN A 63 16.45 1.29 -19.57
N VAL A 64 17.34 1.87 -18.76
CA VAL A 64 17.06 2.13 -17.32
C VAL A 64 16.08 3.29 -17.22
N THR A 65 14.82 3.04 -17.50
CA THR A 65 13.75 3.88 -17.02
C THR A 65 13.39 3.38 -15.63
N ASP A 66 13.85 4.08 -14.59
CA ASP A 66 13.39 3.87 -13.23
C ASP A 66 11.88 4.17 -13.20
N LYS A 67 11.05 3.16 -13.46
CA LYS A 67 9.59 3.32 -13.42
C LYS A 67 9.07 3.02 -12.02
N SER A 68 8.18 3.86 -11.56
CA SER A 68 7.45 3.63 -10.32
C SER A 68 6.41 2.54 -10.55
N GLN A 69 6.31 1.62 -9.61
CA GLN A 69 5.21 0.66 -9.53
C GLN A 69 4.38 0.95 -8.27
N SER A 70 3.10 0.68 -8.33
CA SER A 70 2.17 0.81 -7.19
C SER A 70 1.38 -0.46 -7.00
N GLY A 71 1.19 -0.87 -5.74
CA GLY A 71 0.41 -2.06 -5.38
C GLY A 71 0.05 -2.05 -3.91
N GLN A 72 -0.61 -3.10 -3.45
CA GLN A 72 -1.20 -3.15 -2.11
C GLN A 72 -0.24 -3.64 -1.01
N GLY A 73 0.89 -4.26 -1.34
CA GLY A 73 1.78 -4.87 -0.36
C GLY A 73 1.12 -5.99 0.48
N ALA A 74 -0.01 -6.51 0.02
CA ALA A 74 -0.82 -7.53 0.69
C ALA A 74 -0.23 -8.94 0.49
N ARG A 75 0.94 -9.16 1.07
CA ARG A 75 1.77 -10.35 0.82
C ARG A 75 1.08 -11.68 1.12
N ASP A 76 0.38 -11.79 2.24
CA ASP A 76 -0.30 -13.04 2.64
C ASP A 76 -1.40 -13.42 1.63
N GLU A 77 -2.21 -12.45 1.24
CA GLU A 77 -3.26 -12.62 0.24
C GLU A 77 -2.70 -12.99 -1.14
N SER A 78 -1.63 -12.31 -1.56
CA SER A 78 -0.92 -12.62 -2.81
C SER A 78 -0.45 -14.08 -2.87
N PHE A 79 0.23 -14.56 -1.83
CA PHE A 79 0.76 -15.92 -1.84
C PHE A 79 -0.34 -16.99 -1.84
N LYS A 80 -1.44 -16.79 -1.12
CA LYS A 80 -2.57 -17.71 -1.17
C LYS A 80 -3.17 -17.79 -2.57
N ARG A 81 -3.35 -16.66 -3.25
CA ARG A 81 -3.84 -16.62 -4.64
C ARG A 81 -2.86 -17.28 -5.61
N LEU A 82 -1.55 -17.05 -5.45
CA LEU A 82 -0.52 -17.73 -6.24
C LEU A 82 -0.53 -19.26 -6.03
N LEU A 83 -0.80 -19.73 -4.81
CA LEU A 83 -0.95 -21.17 -4.54
C LEU A 83 -2.18 -21.76 -5.26
N TRP A 84 -3.27 -21.00 -5.36
CA TRP A 84 -4.42 -21.42 -6.16
C TRP A 84 -4.04 -21.57 -7.63
N VAL A 85 -3.29 -20.60 -8.18
CA VAL A 85 -2.80 -20.68 -9.57
C VAL A 85 -1.87 -21.87 -9.74
N ALA A 86 -0.92 -22.09 -8.83
CA ALA A 86 -0.02 -23.24 -8.88
C ALA A 86 -0.77 -24.58 -8.90
N LYS A 87 -1.86 -24.67 -8.11
CA LYS A 87 -2.67 -25.90 -8.01
C LYS A 87 -3.54 -26.17 -9.25
N ASN A 88 -4.17 -25.15 -9.80
CA ASN A 88 -5.17 -25.29 -10.84
C ASN A 88 -4.63 -24.99 -12.26
N HIS A 89 -3.60 -24.16 -12.36
CA HIS A 89 -2.97 -23.69 -13.60
C HIS A 89 -1.43 -23.70 -13.47
N PRO A 90 -0.80 -24.87 -13.26
CA PRO A 90 0.64 -24.96 -12.97
C PRO A 90 1.52 -24.36 -14.06
N ASN A 91 1.16 -24.52 -15.34
CA ASN A 91 1.92 -23.95 -16.44
C ASN A 91 1.95 -22.41 -16.37
N ASP A 92 0.80 -21.78 -16.07
CA ASP A 92 0.71 -20.34 -15.90
C ASP A 92 1.50 -19.87 -14.67
N PHE A 93 1.47 -20.62 -13.59
CA PHE A 93 2.25 -20.30 -12.38
C PHE A 93 3.76 -20.32 -12.68
N TYR A 94 4.28 -21.41 -13.24
CA TYR A 94 5.72 -21.54 -13.50
C TYR A 94 6.22 -20.60 -14.60
N ASN A 95 5.37 -20.29 -15.57
CA ASN A 95 5.67 -19.31 -16.61
C ASN A 95 5.91 -17.90 -16.06
N ASN A 96 5.35 -17.56 -14.90
CA ASN A 96 5.36 -16.22 -14.34
C ASN A 96 6.11 -16.08 -13.01
N ILE A 97 6.54 -17.20 -12.38
CA ILE A 97 7.12 -17.16 -11.02
C ILE A 97 8.38 -16.29 -10.92
N PHE A 98 9.13 -16.14 -12.01
CA PHE A 98 10.34 -15.31 -12.07
C PHE A 98 10.04 -13.81 -11.90
N ILE A 99 8.80 -13.37 -12.12
CA ILE A 99 8.36 -11.98 -11.86
C ILE A 99 8.24 -11.69 -10.36
N LEU A 100 7.95 -12.72 -9.55
CA LEU A 100 7.70 -12.55 -8.11
C LEU A 100 8.85 -11.85 -7.36
N PRO A 101 10.14 -12.16 -7.59
CA PRO A 101 11.26 -11.41 -7.00
C PRO A 101 11.33 -9.96 -7.45
N LEU A 102 10.88 -9.64 -8.65
CA LEU A 102 10.91 -8.29 -9.23
C LEU A 102 9.85 -7.39 -8.61
N VAL A 103 8.61 -7.86 -8.49
CA VAL A 103 7.52 -7.12 -7.84
C VAL A 103 7.63 -7.12 -6.32
N GLY A 104 8.23 -8.15 -5.75
CA GLY A 104 8.40 -8.37 -4.32
C GLY A 104 9.86 -8.38 -3.88
N SER A 105 10.36 -9.55 -3.55
CA SER A 105 11.74 -9.78 -3.16
C SER A 105 12.16 -11.23 -3.39
N TRP A 106 13.46 -11.50 -3.51
CA TRP A 106 13.98 -12.87 -3.60
C TRP A 106 13.62 -13.75 -2.39
N LYS A 107 13.24 -13.16 -1.26
CA LYS A 107 12.67 -13.89 -0.13
C LYS A 107 11.35 -14.58 -0.47
N ASP A 108 10.61 -14.06 -1.41
CA ASP A 108 9.26 -14.52 -1.73
C ASP A 108 9.25 -15.91 -2.38
N ILE A 109 10.32 -16.26 -3.09
CA ILE A 109 10.50 -17.64 -3.61
C ILE A 109 10.57 -18.65 -2.45
N TRP A 110 11.29 -18.33 -1.38
CA TRP A 110 11.32 -19.16 -0.17
C TRP A 110 9.98 -19.15 0.57
N THR A 111 9.32 -18.01 0.56
CA THR A 111 8.06 -17.85 1.27
C THR A 111 6.94 -18.64 0.60
N ILE A 112 6.84 -18.65 -0.73
CA ILE A 112 5.78 -19.39 -1.42
C ILE A 112 5.93 -20.89 -1.22
N MET A 113 7.16 -21.45 -1.24
CA MET A 113 7.43 -22.84 -0.90
C MET A 113 7.04 -23.17 0.55
N PHE A 114 7.33 -22.25 1.49
CA PHE A 114 6.91 -22.40 2.88
C PHE A 114 5.39 -22.40 3.02
N TYR A 115 4.67 -21.52 2.30
CA TYR A 115 3.22 -21.44 2.34
C TYR A 115 2.56 -22.68 1.75
N ASP A 116 3.10 -23.20 0.65
CA ASP A 116 2.62 -24.45 0.04
C ASP A 116 2.59 -25.60 1.06
N LYS A 117 3.68 -25.77 1.79
CA LYS A 117 3.76 -26.76 2.87
C LYS A 117 2.89 -26.40 4.07
N LYS A 118 2.94 -25.15 4.54
CA LYS A 118 2.17 -24.68 5.70
C LYS A 118 0.68 -24.93 5.54
N PHE A 119 0.15 -24.71 4.34
CA PHE A 119 -1.27 -24.87 4.02
C PHE A 119 -1.59 -26.24 3.42
N ASN A 120 -0.61 -27.13 3.31
CA ASN A 120 -0.75 -28.48 2.75
C ASN A 120 -1.39 -28.50 1.34
N VAL A 121 -1.02 -27.52 0.51
CA VAL A 121 -1.53 -27.43 -0.88
C VAL A 121 -0.80 -28.44 -1.77
N ASN A 122 0.51 -28.60 -1.56
CA ASN A 122 1.41 -29.55 -2.27
C ASN A 122 1.37 -29.37 -3.79
N ALA A 123 1.33 -28.13 -4.25
CA ALA A 123 1.23 -27.77 -5.66
C ALA A 123 2.58 -27.33 -6.27
N ILE A 124 3.61 -27.10 -5.45
CA ILE A 124 4.86 -26.50 -5.92
C ILE A 124 5.95 -27.55 -6.15
N GLU A 125 6.47 -27.59 -7.37
CA GLU A 125 7.67 -28.34 -7.74
C GLU A 125 8.92 -27.55 -7.36
N LYS A 126 9.53 -27.91 -6.25
CA LYS A 126 10.68 -27.19 -5.64
C LYS A 126 11.83 -26.96 -6.61
N ASN A 127 12.12 -27.93 -7.48
CA ASN A 127 13.25 -27.85 -8.39
C ASN A 127 13.12 -26.70 -9.39
N ILE A 128 11.90 -26.42 -9.89
CA ILE A 128 11.66 -25.28 -10.80
C ILE A 128 11.94 -23.94 -10.08
N LEU A 129 11.56 -23.83 -8.81
CA LEU A 129 11.87 -22.64 -8.02
C LEU A 129 13.37 -22.54 -7.66
N PHE A 130 14.04 -23.68 -7.53
CA PHE A 130 15.50 -23.74 -7.37
C PHE A 130 16.23 -23.30 -8.64
N ASP A 131 15.70 -23.61 -9.83
CA ASP A 131 16.23 -23.07 -11.09
C ASP A 131 16.10 -21.54 -11.14
N VAL A 132 14.97 -20.96 -10.73
CA VAL A 132 14.80 -19.50 -10.62
C VAL A 132 15.85 -18.89 -9.68
N LEU A 133 16.09 -19.49 -8.52
CA LEU A 133 17.11 -19.04 -7.57
C LEU A 133 18.54 -19.18 -8.15
N SER A 134 18.83 -20.29 -8.83
CA SER A 134 20.11 -20.56 -9.48
C SER A 134 20.41 -19.54 -10.57
N ASN A 135 19.43 -19.26 -11.45
CA ASN A 135 19.53 -18.23 -12.48
C ASN A 135 19.77 -16.84 -11.87
N GLY A 136 19.10 -16.55 -10.75
CA GLY A 136 19.34 -15.32 -10.01
C GLY A 136 20.74 -15.22 -9.40
N LEU A 137 21.36 -16.35 -9.00
CA LEU A 137 22.75 -16.40 -8.54
C LEU A 137 23.77 -16.16 -9.66
N GLN A 138 23.41 -16.45 -10.90
CA GLN A 138 24.25 -16.21 -12.09
C GLN A 138 24.05 -14.78 -12.65
N SER A 139 22.99 -14.09 -12.24
CA SER A 139 22.68 -12.73 -12.70
C SER A 139 23.57 -11.69 -12.01
N GLU A 140 24.31 -10.90 -12.75
CA GLU A 140 25.12 -9.79 -12.21
C GLU A 140 24.31 -8.78 -11.38
N THR A 141 23.03 -8.56 -11.73
CA THR A 141 22.15 -7.59 -11.07
C THR A 141 21.43 -8.15 -9.84
N HIS A 142 21.23 -9.47 -9.77
CA HIS A 142 20.42 -10.10 -8.74
C HIS A 142 21.22 -10.94 -7.74
N VAL A 143 22.44 -11.36 -8.07
CA VAL A 143 23.24 -12.27 -7.27
C VAL A 143 23.35 -11.88 -5.79
N ASP A 144 23.60 -10.62 -5.50
CA ASP A 144 23.73 -10.14 -4.13
C ASP A 144 22.40 -10.14 -3.37
N LEU A 145 21.28 -9.88 -4.07
CA LEU A 145 19.95 -9.96 -3.48
C LEU A 145 19.52 -11.40 -3.23
N VAL A 146 19.81 -12.33 -4.16
CA VAL A 146 19.56 -13.76 -3.94
C VAL A 146 20.33 -14.22 -2.72
N LYS A 147 21.65 -13.98 -2.67
CA LYS A 147 22.51 -14.32 -1.52
C LYS A 147 21.98 -13.72 -0.21
N LYS A 148 21.49 -12.46 -0.25
CA LYS A 148 20.89 -11.80 0.90
C LYS A 148 19.76 -12.62 1.49
N PHE A 149 18.85 -13.10 0.66
CA PHE A 149 17.62 -13.75 1.08
C PHE A 149 17.70 -15.28 1.19
N MET A 150 18.79 -15.90 0.76
CA MET A 150 19.04 -17.32 1.02
C MET A 150 18.94 -17.61 2.54
N PRO A 151 18.18 -18.62 2.99
CA PRO A 151 18.17 -19.03 4.39
C PRO A 151 19.53 -19.60 4.76
N ARG A 152 20.00 -19.36 5.97
CA ARG A 152 21.24 -19.95 6.47
C ARG A 152 21.00 -21.39 6.93
N ILE A 153 21.80 -22.34 6.49
CA ILE A 153 21.75 -23.71 7.00
C ILE A 153 22.32 -23.73 8.44
N LYS A 154 21.50 -24.22 9.36
CA LYS A 154 21.77 -24.28 10.81
C LYS A 154 21.55 -25.69 11.33
N SER A 155 22.07 -25.99 12.55
CA SER A 155 21.67 -27.18 13.29
C SER A 155 20.18 -27.15 13.64
N SER A 156 19.53 -28.28 13.70
CA SER A 156 18.08 -28.41 13.98
C SER A 156 17.68 -27.76 15.31
N SER A 157 18.55 -27.82 16.33
CA SER A 157 18.33 -27.16 17.64
C SER A 157 18.22 -25.66 17.58
N LYS A 158 18.71 -24.99 16.52
CA LYS A 158 18.60 -23.54 16.29
C LYS A 158 17.41 -23.15 15.43
N CYS A 159 16.58 -24.10 15.03
CA CYS A 159 15.38 -23.87 14.22
C CYS A 159 14.14 -24.01 15.12
N THR A 160 13.72 -22.92 15.74
CA THR A 160 12.68 -22.90 16.77
C THR A 160 11.27 -22.61 16.27
N THR A 161 11.13 -22.02 15.08
CA THR A 161 9.84 -21.72 14.46
C THR A 161 9.61 -22.57 13.21
N ASP A 162 8.35 -22.77 12.83
CA ASP A 162 8.02 -23.54 11.61
C ASP A 162 8.67 -22.92 10.36
N TRP A 163 8.70 -21.60 10.27
CA TRP A 163 9.43 -20.89 9.23
C TRP A 163 10.90 -21.29 9.19
N THR A 164 11.58 -21.28 10.34
CA THR A 164 13.03 -21.59 10.39
C THR A 164 13.31 -23.06 10.16
N LYS A 165 12.42 -23.96 10.59
CA LYS A 165 12.54 -25.40 10.34
C LYS A 165 12.42 -25.69 8.85
N GLU A 166 11.36 -25.17 8.23
CA GLU A 166 11.08 -25.44 6.82
C GLU A 166 12.12 -24.78 5.89
N THR A 167 12.41 -23.50 6.10
CA THR A 167 13.41 -22.82 5.26
C THR A 167 14.82 -23.40 5.42
N ASN A 168 15.15 -23.97 6.58
CA ASN A 168 16.39 -24.72 6.78
C ASN A 168 16.41 -26.03 5.99
N ALA A 169 15.28 -26.75 5.91
CA ALA A 169 15.14 -27.93 5.08
C ALA A 169 15.27 -27.57 3.58
N LEU A 170 14.54 -26.56 3.12
CA LEU A 170 14.65 -26.04 1.76
C LEU A 170 16.08 -25.59 1.40
N ALA A 171 16.79 -24.95 2.33
CA ALA A 171 18.18 -24.53 2.10
C ALA A 171 19.13 -25.74 1.94
N LYS A 172 18.89 -26.82 2.69
CA LYS A 172 19.64 -28.07 2.54
C LYS A 172 19.35 -28.74 1.19
N ASP A 173 18.07 -28.76 0.78
CA ASP A 173 17.68 -29.30 -0.53
C ASP A 173 18.28 -28.45 -1.67
N PHE A 174 18.28 -27.14 -1.54
CA PHE A 174 18.88 -26.23 -2.54
C PHE A 174 20.41 -26.38 -2.60
N SER A 175 21.10 -26.64 -1.46
CA SER A 175 22.54 -26.90 -1.50
C SER A 175 22.87 -28.20 -2.25
N LYS A 176 22.02 -29.24 -2.10
CA LYS A 176 22.13 -30.49 -2.88
C LYS A 176 21.86 -30.24 -4.36
N PHE A 177 20.83 -29.45 -4.68
CA PHE A 177 20.52 -29.05 -6.06
C PHE A 177 21.70 -28.35 -6.73
N LEU A 178 22.40 -27.46 -5.99
CA LEU A 178 23.62 -26.78 -6.47
C LEU A 178 24.87 -27.68 -6.50
N GLY A 179 24.82 -28.89 -5.99
CA GLY A 179 25.98 -29.78 -5.89
C GLY A 179 27.07 -29.34 -4.91
N ILE A 180 26.72 -28.52 -3.91
CA ILE A 180 27.68 -27.96 -2.94
C ILE A 180 27.40 -28.42 -1.50
N SER A 181 28.43 -28.45 -0.70
CA SER A 181 28.30 -28.76 0.73
C SER A 181 27.59 -27.67 1.51
N TYR A 182 27.04 -27.97 2.70
CA TYR A 182 26.41 -26.99 3.59
C TYR A 182 27.36 -25.86 4.02
N LYS A 183 28.63 -26.15 4.12
CA LYS A 183 29.68 -25.18 4.45
C LYS A 183 29.88 -24.20 3.29
N GLU A 184 29.98 -24.69 2.06
CA GLU A 184 30.11 -23.90 0.85
C GLU A 184 28.86 -23.06 0.61
N TYR A 185 27.65 -23.62 0.79
CA TYR A 185 26.40 -22.90 0.72
C TYR A 185 26.35 -21.70 1.68
N ASN A 186 26.72 -21.90 2.95
CA ASN A 186 26.76 -20.82 3.93
C ASN A 186 27.84 -19.79 3.60
N LYS A 187 28.98 -20.19 3.00
CA LYS A 187 30.01 -19.28 2.49
C LYS A 187 29.51 -18.47 1.29
N LEU A 188 28.82 -19.13 0.35
CA LEU A 188 28.17 -18.47 -0.79
C LEU A 188 27.18 -17.40 -0.33
N LYS A 189 26.27 -17.77 0.61
CA LYS A 189 25.36 -16.80 1.21
C LYS A 189 26.09 -15.60 1.82
N ALA A 190 27.15 -15.84 2.58
CA ALA A 190 27.91 -14.80 3.28
C ALA A 190 28.70 -13.87 2.34
N SER A 191 28.99 -14.31 1.11
CA SER A 191 29.74 -13.52 0.12
C SER A 191 28.91 -12.37 -0.52
N GLY A 192 27.58 -12.32 -0.31
CA GLY A 192 26.73 -11.28 -0.87
C GLY A 192 27.05 -9.90 -0.29
N LYS A 193 27.12 -8.89 -1.18
CA LYS A 193 27.44 -7.49 -0.83
C LYS A 193 26.25 -6.71 -0.29
N ALA A 194 25.02 -7.19 -0.49
CA ALA A 194 23.80 -6.49 -0.05
C ALA A 194 23.65 -6.31 1.49
N HIS A 195 24.60 -6.84 2.26
CA HIS A 195 24.68 -6.71 3.72
C HIS A 195 25.97 -6.02 4.21
N ASP A 196 26.68 -5.30 3.35
CA ASP A 196 27.97 -4.74 3.73
C ASP A 196 27.86 -3.79 4.92
N PHE A 197 26.81 -2.94 4.98
CA PHE A 197 26.54 -2.10 6.16
C PHE A 197 26.36 -2.92 7.44
N GLN A 198 25.72 -4.11 7.38
CA GLN A 198 25.55 -4.99 8.54
C GLN A 198 26.88 -5.61 8.97
N LYS A 199 27.79 -5.91 8.03
CA LYS A 199 29.13 -6.39 8.34
C LYS A 199 29.94 -5.32 9.08
N ILE A 200 29.85 -4.06 8.60
CA ILE A 200 30.45 -2.88 9.26
C ILE A 200 29.94 -2.73 10.69
N ILE A 201 28.59 -2.78 10.88
CA ILE A 201 27.98 -2.70 12.21
C ILE A 201 28.43 -3.86 13.11
N CYS A 202 28.44 -5.10 12.61
CA CYS A 202 28.87 -6.27 13.38
C CYS A 202 30.35 -6.21 13.76
N ALA A 203 31.19 -5.63 12.88
CA ALA A 203 32.61 -5.40 13.14
C ALA A 203 32.89 -4.16 14.01
N ARG A 204 31.87 -3.38 14.36
CA ARG A 204 31.95 -2.10 15.10
C ARG A 204 32.85 -1.05 14.41
N LYS A 205 32.93 -1.09 13.09
CA LYS A 205 33.71 -0.15 12.27
C LYS A 205 32.83 1.02 11.84
N TYR A 206 32.32 1.77 12.81
CA TYR A 206 31.29 2.78 12.58
C TYR A 206 31.78 3.99 11.77
N ASP A 207 33.06 4.24 11.73
CA ASP A 207 33.77 5.22 10.89
C ASP A 207 33.71 4.88 9.39
N GLU A 208 33.53 3.60 9.04
CA GLU A 208 33.31 3.14 7.66
C GLU A 208 31.82 3.21 7.25
N LEU A 209 30.90 3.65 8.12
CA LEU A 209 29.47 3.59 7.89
C LEU A 209 28.99 4.75 6.99
N GLU A 210 28.52 4.41 5.82
CA GLU A 210 27.93 5.38 4.88
C GLU A 210 26.39 5.37 5.01
N TRP A 211 25.83 6.39 5.67
CA TRP A 211 24.38 6.51 5.94
C TRP A 211 23.52 6.38 4.68
N LYS A 212 23.96 6.99 3.58
CA LYS A 212 23.28 6.95 2.27
C LYS A 212 23.16 5.52 1.69
N LYS A 213 24.03 4.58 2.07
CA LYS A 213 24.02 3.20 1.58
C LYS A 213 23.12 2.29 2.39
N ILE A 214 22.71 2.71 3.58
CA ILE A 214 21.83 1.91 4.44
C ILE A 214 20.44 1.80 3.79
N PRO A 215 19.85 0.58 3.68
CA PRO A 215 18.48 0.42 3.22
C PRO A 215 17.49 1.19 4.11
N GLY A 216 16.49 1.83 3.49
CA GLY A 216 15.62 2.75 4.20
C GLY A 216 14.88 2.17 5.40
N ARG A 217 14.47 0.91 5.34
CA ARG A 217 13.83 0.24 6.49
C ARG A 217 14.81 -0.04 7.61
N ASP A 218 16.05 -0.43 7.30
CA ASP A 218 17.10 -0.63 8.30
C ASP A 218 17.48 0.73 8.93
N LEU A 219 17.62 1.78 8.12
CA LEU A 219 17.86 3.15 8.60
C LEU A 219 16.76 3.61 9.57
N HIS A 220 15.50 3.43 9.19
CA HIS A 220 14.34 3.74 10.02
C HIS A 220 14.40 3.03 11.38
N LEU A 221 14.79 1.76 11.42
CA LEU A 221 14.92 0.99 12.67
C LEU A 221 16.11 1.44 13.52
N LEU A 222 17.26 1.74 12.91
CA LEU A 222 18.46 2.19 13.61
C LEU A 222 18.24 3.53 14.31
N VAL A 223 17.62 4.49 13.62
CA VAL A 223 17.37 5.85 14.13
C VAL A 223 16.28 5.85 15.20
N ASN A 224 15.22 5.09 15.03
CA ASN A 224 14.13 5.02 15.99
C ASN A 224 14.43 4.13 17.21
N GLY A 225 15.55 3.40 17.20
CA GLY A 225 16.05 2.61 18.33
C GLY A 225 17.06 3.39 19.18
N LYS A 226 17.82 2.65 19.96
CA LYS A 226 18.91 3.19 20.78
C LYS A 226 20.29 3.03 20.11
N PHE A 227 20.33 2.68 18.82
CA PHE A 227 21.57 2.34 18.14
C PHE A 227 22.52 3.56 18.06
N LEU A 228 22.03 4.71 17.63
CA LEU A 228 22.84 5.91 17.49
C LEU A 228 23.44 6.34 18.83
N SER A 229 22.62 6.45 19.87
CA SER A 229 23.08 6.86 21.21
C SER A 229 24.02 5.84 21.85
N ASN A 230 23.76 4.54 21.71
CA ASN A 230 24.58 3.49 22.29
C ASN A 230 25.99 3.39 21.67
N HIS A 231 26.18 3.94 20.49
CA HIS A 231 27.44 3.88 19.75
C HIS A 231 28.07 5.26 19.46
N ASN A 232 27.57 6.31 20.10
CA ASN A 232 28.02 7.72 19.95
C ASN A 232 28.00 8.19 18.48
N LEU A 233 26.95 7.80 17.72
CA LEU A 233 26.79 8.12 16.31
C LEU A 233 25.76 9.22 16.05
N THR A 234 25.14 9.75 17.10
CA THR A 234 24.04 10.74 16.99
C THR A 234 24.47 11.97 16.22
N ASP A 235 25.59 12.59 16.58
CA ASP A 235 26.06 13.84 15.96
C ASP A 235 26.42 13.65 14.49
N SER A 236 27.14 12.57 14.16
CA SER A 236 27.51 12.22 12.80
C SER A 236 26.28 11.96 11.92
N TYR A 237 25.28 11.26 12.46
CA TYR A 237 24.04 11.00 11.75
C TYR A 237 23.20 12.27 11.60
N THR A 238 23.07 13.07 12.67
CA THR A 238 22.30 14.32 12.66
C THR A 238 22.84 15.29 11.62
N SER A 239 24.15 15.49 11.58
CA SER A 239 24.79 16.36 10.59
C SER A 239 24.50 15.90 9.14
N TRP A 240 24.46 14.59 8.91
CA TRP A 240 24.14 14.06 7.59
C TRP A 240 22.66 14.21 7.22
N ILE A 241 21.72 13.85 8.13
CA ILE A 241 20.29 13.80 7.79
C ILE A 241 19.68 15.18 7.59
N ILE A 242 20.15 16.20 8.28
CA ILE A 242 19.66 17.59 8.16
C ILE A 242 19.88 18.10 6.71
N GLU A 243 20.92 17.65 6.05
CA GLU A 243 21.23 18.06 4.68
C GLU A 243 20.45 17.26 3.61
N GLN A 244 19.69 16.22 4.02
CA GLN A 244 18.98 15.37 3.08
C GLN A 244 17.55 15.86 2.87
N PRO A 245 17.16 16.30 1.66
CA PRO A 245 15.77 16.63 1.35
C PRO A 245 14.86 15.40 1.31
N THR A 246 15.43 14.22 1.07
CA THR A 246 14.72 12.94 1.08
C THR A 246 15.62 11.82 1.60
N ALA A 247 15.04 10.85 2.30
CA ALA A 247 15.75 9.65 2.75
C ALA A 247 15.03 8.38 2.27
N LYS A 248 15.80 7.37 1.90
CA LYS A 248 15.23 6.10 1.42
C LYS A 248 14.23 5.52 2.41
N PHE A 249 13.05 5.18 1.90
CA PHE A 249 12.06 4.41 2.65
C PHE A 249 11.23 3.57 1.68
N THR A 250 10.87 2.38 2.11
CA THR A 250 9.97 1.47 1.39
C THR A 250 9.05 0.84 2.43
N GLY A 251 7.85 1.37 2.54
CA GLY A 251 6.85 0.96 3.52
C GLY A 251 5.60 1.82 3.41
N TYR A 252 4.69 1.64 4.33
CA TYR A 252 3.46 2.43 4.38
C TYR A 252 3.68 3.71 5.19
N VAL A 253 2.96 4.77 4.84
CA VAL A 253 3.03 6.06 5.55
C VAL A 253 2.70 5.90 7.04
N PHE A 254 1.75 5.04 7.39
CA PHE A 254 1.39 4.80 8.79
C PHE A 254 2.54 4.22 9.63
N GLU A 255 3.55 3.59 9.03
CA GLU A 255 4.74 3.11 9.75
C GLU A 255 5.56 4.30 10.30
N LEU A 256 5.53 5.43 9.59
CA LEU A 256 6.14 6.69 10.05
C LEU A 256 5.30 7.34 11.15
N SER A 257 3.99 7.49 10.97
CA SER A 257 3.05 8.05 11.96
C SER A 257 3.04 7.26 13.26
N LYS A 258 3.13 5.94 13.17
CA LYS A 258 3.24 5.06 14.33
C LYS A 258 4.43 5.42 15.22
N ARG A 259 5.56 5.83 14.64
CA ARG A 259 6.73 6.24 15.42
C ARG A 259 6.49 7.53 16.18
N LEU A 260 5.76 8.48 15.60
CA LEU A 260 5.37 9.70 16.29
C LEU A 260 4.53 9.38 17.53
N ARG A 261 3.56 8.49 17.40
CA ARG A 261 2.72 8.05 18.51
C ARG A 261 3.50 7.28 19.59
N GLU A 262 4.34 6.33 19.20
CA GLU A 262 5.16 5.55 20.14
C GLU A 262 6.12 6.43 20.95
N LYS A 263 6.47 7.60 20.43
CA LYS A 263 7.30 8.61 21.11
C LYS A 263 6.49 9.64 21.92
N GLY A 264 5.16 9.49 22.00
CA GLY A 264 4.30 10.34 22.81
C GLY A 264 3.94 11.70 22.22
N LEU A 265 4.24 11.92 20.91
CA LEU A 265 3.91 13.17 20.24
C LEU A 265 2.43 13.28 19.86
N VAL A 266 1.80 12.15 19.71
CA VAL A 266 0.42 12.03 19.27
C VAL A 266 -0.33 11.19 20.29
N GLY A 267 -1.05 11.81 21.19
CA GLY A 267 -1.85 11.18 22.23
C GLY A 267 -2.26 12.22 23.25
N GLY A 268 -3.53 12.29 23.61
CA GLY A 268 -4.12 13.31 24.49
C GLY A 268 -3.53 13.42 25.91
N GLY A 269 -2.23 13.25 26.06
CA GLY A 269 -1.49 13.42 27.30
C GLY A 269 -0.84 14.81 27.38
N TYR A 270 -0.90 15.42 28.56
CA TYR A 270 -0.41 16.76 28.86
C TYR A 270 1.11 16.97 28.73
N ASN A 271 1.88 15.96 28.38
CA ASN A 271 3.34 16.05 28.23
C ASN A 271 3.73 15.91 26.76
N LYS A 272 3.88 17.04 26.05
CA LYS A 272 4.51 17.09 24.73
C LYS A 272 5.96 16.61 24.85
N VAL A 273 6.26 15.43 24.34
CA VAL A 273 7.63 14.94 24.22
C VAL A 273 8.22 15.52 22.93
N THR A 274 9.24 16.35 23.05
CA THR A 274 9.99 16.85 21.89
C THR A 274 10.77 15.70 21.26
N LEU A 275 10.58 15.47 19.96
CA LEU A 275 11.39 14.50 19.22
C LEU A 275 12.85 14.94 19.15
N PRO A 276 13.80 13.98 19.26
CA PRO A 276 15.17 14.23 18.86
C PRO A 276 15.22 14.71 17.40
N ILE A 277 16.10 15.66 17.12
CA ILE A 277 16.20 16.33 15.82
C ILE A 277 16.48 15.33 14.69
N GLU A 278 17.34 14.34 14.93
CA GLU A 278 17.68 13.28 13.97
C GLU A 278 16.48 12.39 13.63
N VAL A 279 15.61 12.14 14.61
CA VAL A 279 14.38 11.35 14.40
C VAL A 279 13.39 12.14 13.56
N LYS A 280 13.17 13.42 13.90
CA LYS A 280 12.25 14.31 13.18
C LYS A 280 12.65 14.43 11.71
N HIS A 281 13.90 14.82 11.42
CA HIS A 281 14.40 14.96 10.06
C HIS A 281 14.37 13.65 9.28
N THR A 282 14.62 12.51 9.94
CA THR A 282 14.51 11.20 9.28
C THR A 282 13.09 10.90 8.83
N LEU A 283 12.10 11.11 9.70
CA LEU A 283 10.70 10.85 9.38
C LEU A 283 10.18 11.79 8.29
N ASP A 284 10.52 13.06 8.36
CA ASP A 284 10.19 14.07 7.35
C ASP A 284 10.79 13.68 5.99
N ALA A 285 12.10 13.43 5.92
CA ALA A 285 12.79 13.05 4.68
C ALA A 285 12.31 11.71 4.10
N GLN A 286 11.90 10.76 4.95
CA GLN A 286 11.33 9.49 4.51
C GLN A 286 9.91 9.66 3.96
N PHE A 287 9.11 10.52 4.55
CA PHE A 287 7.79 10.88 4.04
C PHE A 287 7.88 11.60 2.69
N ASP A 288 8.78 12.58 2.57
CA ASP A 288 9.02 13.31 1.33
C ASP A 288 9.50 12.38 0.20
N GLN A 289 10.28 11.34 0.53
CA GLN A 289 10.64 10.30 -0.44
C GLN A 289 9.41 9.54 -0.95
N LEU A 290 8.45 9.21 -0.09
CA LEU A 290 7.21 8.53 -0.50
C LEU A 290 6.36 9.44 -1.39
N VAL A 291 6.17 10.71 -1.01
CA VAL A 291 5.45 11.72 -1.81
C VAL A 291 6.11 11.90 -3.17
N LYS A 292 7.42 12.08 -3.21
CA LYS A 292 8.19 12.20 -4.45
C LYS A 292 8.00 10.99 -5.36
N THR A 293 8.12 9.79 -4.80
CA THR A 293 7.98 8.54 -5.56
C THR A 293 6.57 8.40 -6.15
N ALA A 294 5.55 8.79 -5.41
CA ALA A 294 4.17 8.78 -5.90
C ALA A 294 3.96 9.76 -7.05
N LEU A 295 4.45 10.99 -6.91
CA LEU A 295 4.34 12.03 -7.95
C LEU A 295 5.12 11.70 -9.23
N GLU A 296 6.19 10.91 -9.14
CA GLU A 296 6.91 10.37 -10.29
C GLU A 296 6.11 9.26 -11.00
N GLY A 297 5.25 8.54 -10.28
CA GLY A 297 4.41 7.45 -10.79
C GLY A 297 3.16 7.91 -11.54
N GLY A 298 2.74 9.15 -11.35
CA GLY A 298 1.55 9.70 -12.00
C GLY A 298 1.28 11.14 -11.56
N LYS A 299 0.55 11.88 -12.40
CA LYS A 299 0.09 13.24 -12.07
C LYS A 299 -1.38 13.17 -11.64
N ILE A 300 -1.69 13.78 -10.50
CA ILE A 300 -3.07 14.07 -10.15
C ILE A 300 -3.50 15.30 -10.92
N THR A 301 -4.48 15.16 -11.79
CA THR A 301 -5.01 16.23 -12.63
C THR A 301 -6.31 16.80 -12.09
N GLU A 302 -6.93 16.10 -11.13
CA GLU A 302 -8.20 16.43 -10.52
C GLU A 302 -8.05 17.17 -9.19
N ASN A 303 -9.06 17.97 -8.81
CA ASN A 303 -9.14 18.52 -7.47
C ASN A 303 -9.69 17.46 -6.52
N VAL A 304 -8.84 16.95 -5.66
CA VAL A 304 -9.15 15.87 -4.70
C VAL A 304 -9.36 16.45 -3.32
N LEU A 305 -10.54 16.26 -2.75
CA LEU A 305 -10.79 16.55 -1.33
C LEU A 305 -10.66 15.27 -0.53
N CYS A 306 -9.66 15.22 0.35
CA CYS A 306 -9.52 14.13 1.30
C CYS A 306 -10.36 14.38 2.54
N CYS A 307 -11.25 13.44 2.86
CA CYS A 307 -12.13 13.47 4.01
C CYS A 307 -11.64 12.42 5.03
N LEU A 308 -11.18 12.89 6.18
CA LEU A 308 -10.64 12.06 7.25
C LEU A 308 -11.72 11.78 8.29
N ASP A 309 -12.09 10.53 8.41
CA ASP A 309 -12.95 10.04 9.49
C ASP A 309 -12.18 10.00 10.82
N THR A 310 -12.74 10.67 11.82
CA THR A 310 -12.22 10.69 13.19
C THR A 310 -13.25 10.18 14.20
N SER A 311 -14.26 9.45 13.77
CA SER A 311 -15.28 8.84 14.63
C SER A 311 -14.69 7.83 15.64
N GLY A 312 -15.46 7.49 16.64
CA GLY A 312 -15.01 6.59 17.73
C GLY A 312 -14.60 5.19 17.25
N SER A 313 -15.26 4.64 16.21
CA SER A 313 -14.95 3.33 15.62
C SER A 313 -13.53 3.27 15.02
N MET A 314 -13.00 4.40 14.55
CA MET A 314 -11.64 4.53 14.00
C MET A 314 -10.53 4.20 15.00
N GLY A 315 -10.83 4.17 16.31
CA GLY A 315 -9.94 3.65 17.35
C GLY A 315 -9.72 2.13 17.30
N SER A 316 -10.50 1.40 16.50
CA SER A 316 -10.40 -0.05 16.35
C SER A 316 -9.04 -0.48 15.79
N ARG A 317 -8.51 -1.59 16.34
CA ARG A 317 -7.22 -2.14 15.86
C ARG A 317 -7.40 -2.85 14.53
N VAL A 318 -6.44 -2.65 13.64
CA VAL A 318 -6.39 -3.33 12.34
C VAL A 318 -5.82 -4.74 12.52
N SER A 319 -6.56 -5.75 12.07
CA SER A 319 -6.13 -7.15 12.15
C SER A 319 -4.80 -7.37 11.40
N GLY A 320 -3.95 -8.20 11.97
CA GLY A 320 -2.63 -8.52 11.40
C GLY A 320 -1.57 -7.42 11.55
N LEU A 321 -1.91 -6.25 12.13
CA LEU A 321 -0.96 -5.18 12.42
C LEU A 321 -0.84 -4.98 13.95
N LYS A 322 0.40 -5.02 14.44
CA LYS A 322 0.67 -4.85 15.88
C LYS A 322 0.57 -3.38 16.28
N ASN A 323 -0.36 -3.05 17.19
CA ASN A 323 -0.55 -1.70 17.73
C ASN A 323 -0.78 -0.62 16.65
N VAL A 324 -1.66 -0.90 15.69
CA VAL A 324 -2.10 0.05 14.66
C VAL A 324 -3.62 0.10 14.67
N SER A 325 -4.18 1.29 14.70
CA SER A 325 -5.62 1.55 14.59
C SER A 325 -6.02 1.98 13.17
N CYS A 326 -7.30 1.95 12.86
CA CYS A 326 -7.83 2.54 11.63
C CYS A 326 -7.48 4.03 11.53
N CYS A 327 -7.54 4.75 12.66
CA CYS A 327 -7.17 6.15 12.74
C CYS A 327 -5.71 6.41 12.33
N ASP A 328 -4.76 5.56 12.75
CA ASP A 328 -3.35 5.71 12.36
C ASP A 328 -3.16 5.65 10.85
N ILE A 329 -3.86 4.72 10.20
CA ILE A 329 -3.79 4.54 8.76
C ILE A 329 -4.48 5.70 8.06
N ALA A 330 -5.70 6.04 8.48
CA ALA A 330 -6.49 7.11 7.86
C ALA A 330 -5.80 8.47 7.95
N THR A 331 -5.27 8.83 9.13
CA THR A 331 -4.51 10.07 9.33
C THR A 331 -3.29 10.12 8.41
N SER A 332 -2.54 9.04 8.31
CA SER A 332 -1.36 9.01 7.46
C SER A 332 -1.69 9.07 5.97
N LEU A 333 -2.77 8.44 5.53
CA LEU A 333 -3.27 8.54 4.16
C LEU A 333 -3.78 9.94 3.84
N ALA A 334 -4.50 10.57 4.77
CA ALA A 334 -4.99 11.93 4.60
C ALA A 334 -3.84 12.94 4.46
N LEU A 335 -2.80 12.83 5.27
CA LEU A 335 -1.57 13.62 5.14
C LEU A 335 -0.90 13.40 3.78
N PHE A 336 -0.78 12.14 3.38
CA PHE A 336 -0.19 11.80 2.10
C PHE A 336 -0.99 12.40 0.93
N PHE A 337 -2.32 12.27 0.95
CA PHE A 337 -3.18 12.83 -0.09
C PHE A 337 -3.14 14.35 -0.13
N ALA A 338 -3.14 15.02 1.02
CA ALA A 338 -3.02 16.46 1.10
C ALA A 338 -1.70 16.98 0.46
N LYS A 339 -0.60 16.23 0.61
CA LYS A 339 0.71 16.60 0.07
C LYS A 339 0.88 16.26 -1.42
N ILE A 340 0.29 15.17 -1.92
CA ILE A 340 0.35 14.85 -3.35
C ILE A 340 -0.67 15.64 -4.17
N ASN A 341 -1.71 16.18 -3.53
CA ASN A 341 -2.75 16.98 -4.16
C ASN A 341 -2.20 18.31 -4.68
N LYS A 342 -2.91 18.91 -5.63
CA LYS A 342 -2.58 20.20 -6.23
C LYS A 342 -3.82 21.11 -6.23
N GLY A 343 -3.61 22.39 -6.52
CA GLY A 343 -4.70 23.35 -6.63
C GLY A 343 -5.27 23.80 -5.28
N ALA A 344 -6.56 24.09 -5.22
CA ALA A 344 -7.22 24.71 -4.07
C ALA A 344 -7.24 23.82 -2.80
N PHE A 345 -7.09 22.52 -2.97
CA PHE A 345 -7.10 21.54 -1.87
C PHE A 345 -5.70 21.01 -1.51
N HIS A 346 -4.63 21.61 -2.03
CA HIS A 346 -3.29 21.31 -1.55
C HIS A 346 -3.18 21.65 -0.06
N ASN A 347 -2.68 20.72 0.74
CA ASN A 347 -2.58 20.84 2.20
C ASN A 347 -3.92 21.02 2.94
N VAL A 348 -5.06 20.67 2.32
CA VAL A 348 -6.37 20.72 2.96
C VAL A 348 -6.93 19.32 3.18
N ILE A 349 -7.40 19.08 4.41
CA ILE A 349 -8.07 17.84 4.83
C ILE A 349 -9.42 18.22 5.42
N MET A 350 -10.49 17.58 4.98
CA MET A 350 -11.81 17.73 5.58
C MET A 350 -11.97 16.67 6.68
N ARG A 351 -11.88 17.07 7.93
CA ARG A 351 -12.11 16.18 9.06
C ARG A 351 -13.60 16.05 9.34
N PHE A 352 -14.07 14.84 9.62
CA PHE A 352 -15.46 14.61 10.02
C PHE A 352 -15.60 13.53 11.12
N ASP A 353 -16.57 13.76 11.99
CA ASP A 353 -17.16 12.85 12.98
C ASP A 353 -18.66 13.22 13.14
N ASN A 354 -19.12 13.66 14.32
CA ASN A 354 -20.42 14.32 14.47
C ASN A 354 -20.42 15.74 13.87
N THR A 355 -19.23 16.35 13.77
CA THR A 355 -18.97 17.67 13.21
C THR A 355 -18.04 17.56 12.00
N CYS A 356 -18.08 18.56 11.13
CA CYS A 356 -17.20 18.62 9.99
C CYS A 356 -16.52 20.00 9.91
N TYR A 357 -15.22 20.01 9.65
CA TYR A 357 -14.48 21.24 9.38
C TYR A 357 -13.19 21.00 8.60
N PRO A 358 -12.74 21.96 7.78
CA PRO A 358 -11.48 21.87 7.08
C PRO A 358 -10.30 22.09 8.04
N VAL A 359 -9.25 21.32 7.85
CA VAL A 359 -7.95 21.52 8.49
C VAL A 359 -6.95 21.85 7.40
N THR A 360 -6.33 23.03 7.48
CA THR A 360 -5.26 23.44 6.59
C THR A 360 -3.92 23.17 7.24
N LEU A 361 -3.10 22.35 6.59
CA LEU A 361 -1.75 22.04 7.06
C LEU A 361 -0.85 23.24 6.80
N THR A 362 -0.23 23.77 7.87
CA THR A 362 0.56 25.01 7.81
C THR A 362 2.05 24.79 7.79
N SER A 363 2.50 23.53 7.87
CA SER A 363 3.92 23.16 7.87
C SER A 363 4.24 22.24 6.68
N GLU A 364 5.50 22.25 6.25
CA GLU A 364 6.04 21.26 5.32
C GLU A 364 6.54 20.01 6.03
N SER A 365 6.81 20.06 7.33
CA SER A 365 7.22 18.90 8.12
C SER A 365 6.06 17.93 8.32
N PHE A 366 6.26 16.67 7.94
CA PHE A 366 5.32 15.58 8.21
C PHE A 366 5.02 15.42 9.70
N CYS A 367 6.05 15.56 10.53
CA CYS A 367 5.90 15.46 11.98
C CYS A 367 4.99 16.55 12.53
N GLU A 368 5.19 17.80 12.10
CA GLU A 368 4.36 18.95 12.54
C GLU A 368 2.93 18.87 11.96
N CYS A 369 2.78 18.46 10.70
CA CYS A 369 1.47 18.23 10.10
C CYS A 369 0.68 17.13 10.83
N THR A 370 1.35 16.08 11.29
CA THR A 370 0.71 15.02 12.08
C THR A 370 0.18 15.56 13.42
N GLU A 371 0.89 16.51 14.05
CA GLU A 371 0.42 17.16 15.29
C GLU A 371 -0.80 18.07 15.08
N GLN A 372 -1.01 18.60 13.88
CA GLN A 372 -2.16 19.45 13.56
C GLN A 372 -3.46 18.65 13.39
N LEU A 373 -3.36 17.34 13.17
CA LEU A 373 -4.52 16.48 13.03
C LEU A 373 -4.94 15.91 14.39
N PRO A 374 -6.23 16.03 14.73
CA PRO A 374 -6.73 15.47 15.98
C PRO A 374 -6.69 13.94 15.94
N HIS A 375 -6.52 13.35 17.11
CA HIS A 375 -6.80 11.92 17.33
C HIS A 375 -8.28 11.64 17.18
N CYS A 376 -8.59 10.33 17.00
CA CYS A 376 -9.97 9.87 16.97
C CYS A 376 -10.76 10.49 18.11
N ALA A 377 -11.84 11.17 17.76
CA ALA A 377 -12.81 11.69 18.71
C ALA A 377 -13.76 10.56 19.14
N CYS A 378 -14.55 10.81 20.18
CA CYS A 378 -15.71 9.99 20.49
C CYS A 378 -16.90 10.61 19.73
N GLY A 379 -17.61 9.81 18.93
CA GLY A 379 -18.78 10.30 18.20
C GLY A 379 -19.18 9.40 17.05
N GLY A 380 -20.25 9.77 16.36
CA GLY A 380 -20.74 9.08 15.17
C GLY A 380 -19.96 9.47 13.90
N THR A 381 -20.35 8.90 12.78
CA THR A 381 -19.69 9.05 11.47
C THR A 381 -20.63 9.76 10.51
N ASN A 382 -20.73 11.09 10.64
CA ASN A 382 -21.61 11.93 9.83
C ASN A 382 -20.89 12.44 8.56
N PHE A 383 -20.82 11.62 7.53
CA PHE A 383 -20.25 12.03 6.24
C PHE A 383 -21.02 13.16 5.56
N GLN A 384 -22.34 13.26 5.79
CA GLN A 384 -23.15 14.32 5.21
C GLN A 384 -22.70 15.72 5.63
N GLY A 385 -22.06 15.85 6.81
CA GLY A 385 -21.45 17.11 7.24
C GLY A 385 -20.39 17.64 6.29
N VAL A 386 -19.66 16.76 5.58
CA VAL A 386 -18.70 17.14 4.54
C VAL A 386 -19.40 17.86 3.39
N ILE A 387 -20.53 17.29 2.94
CA ILE A 387 -21.32 17.84 1.83
C ILE A 387 -21.96 19.15 2.25
N ASP A 388 -22.51 19.21 3.47
CA ASP A 388 -23.11 20.42 4.02
C ASP A 388 -22.10 21.58 4.07
N GLU A 389 -20.84 21.31 4.43
CA GLU A 389 -19.77 22.33 4.43
C GLU A 389 -19.42 22.79 3.01
N ILE A 390 -19.38 21.89 2.01
CA ILE A 390 -19.16 22.25 0.61
C ILE A 390 -20.32 23.14 0.11
N VAL A 391 -21.56 22.77 0.38
CA VAL A 391 -22.78 23.52 0.02
C VAL A 391 -22.77 24.91 0.68
N LYS A 392 -22.43 24.98 1.95
CA LYS A 392 -22.29 26.22 2.72
C LYS A 392 -21.24 27.14 2.09
N ILE A 393 -20.03 26.63 1.82
CA ILE A 393 -18.96 27.40 1.17
C ILE A 393 -19.44 27.95 -0.19
N ARG A 394 -20.18 27.16 -0.97
CA ARG A 394 -20.70 27.59 -2.25
C ARG A 394 -21.74 28.73 -2.11
N LYS A 395 -22.61 28.63 -1.09
CA LYS A 395 -23.62 29.69 -0.81
C LYS A 395 -22.96 30.97 -0.29
N GLU A 396 -21.97 30.86 0.60
CA GLU A 396 -21.30 32.01 1.21
C GLU A 396 -20.28 32.69 0.28
N LYS A 397 -19.66 31.91 -0.63
CA LYS A 397 -18.59 32.37 -1.53
C LYS A 397 -18.89 32.02 -2.99
N PRO A 398 -19.97 32.56 -3.59
CA PRO A 398 -20.38 32.21 -4.95
C PRO A 398 -19.36 32.62 -6.02
N GLN A 399 -18.42 33.53 -5.68
CA GLN A 399 -17.34 33.99 -6.58
C GLN A 399 -16.26 32.93 -6.81
N ILE A 400 -16.17 31.87 -6.00
CA ILE A 400 -15.19 30.79 -6.21
C ILE A 400 -15.54 30.06 -7.52
N PRO A 401 -14.61 30.00 -8.49
CA PRO A 401 -14.85 29.31 -9.76
C PRO A 401 -15.16 27.82 -9.56
N LEU A 402 -16.02 27.24 -10.39
CA LEU A 402 -16.37 25.82 -10.31
C LEU A 402 -15.15 24.91 -10.40
N LYS A 403 -14.15 25.30 -11.20
CA LYS A 403 -12.89 24.56 -11.35
C LYS A 403 -12.09 24.42 -10.05
N ASP A 404 -12.35 25.26 -9.04
CA ASP A 404 -11.65 25.25 -7.76
C ASP A 404 -12.39 24.41 -6.69
N TYR A 405 -13.56 23.84 -7.04
CA TYR A 405 -14.28 22.88 -6.20
C TYR A 405 -13.78 21.45 -6.45
N PRO A 406 -13.97 20.52 -5.48
CA PRO A 406 -13.50 19.15 -5.63
C PRO A 406 -14.29 18.42 -6.75
N THR A 407 -13.57 17.76 -7.62
CA THR A 407 -14.11 16.82 -8.60
C THR A 407 -13.97 15.37 -8.16
N THR A 408 -13.17 15.13 -7.10
CA THR A 408 -13.04 13.83 -6.45
C THR A 408 -13.05 14.01 -4.94
N ILE A 409 -13.93 13.29 -4.26
CA ILE A 409 -14.07 13.26 -2.81
C ILE A 409 -13.63 11.88 -2.33
N VAL A 410 -12.58 11.82 -1.52
CA VAL A 410 -12.02 10.58 -0.96
C VAL A 410 -12.36 10.50 0.52
N ALA A 411 -13.26 9.61 0.89
CA ALA A 411 -13.60 9.34 2.28
C ALA A 411 -12.70 8.21 2.83
N VAL A 412 -11.80 8.53 3.73
CA VAL A 412 -10.90 7.56 4.39
C VAL A 412 -11.49 7.20 5.75
N SER A 413 -12.06 6.01 5.86
CA SER A 413 -12.90 5.59 6.99
C SER A 413 -12.79 4.08 7.23
N ASP A 414 -13.31 3.60 8.37
CA ASP A 414 -13.59 2.18 8.60
C ASP A 414 -14.97 1.75 8.07
N MET A 415 -15.59 2.60 7.25
CA MET A 415 -16.86 2.39 6.55
C MET A 415 -18.06 2.10 7.48
N GLN A 416 -18.05 2.68 8.69
CA GLN A 416 -19.16 2.59 9.63
C GLN A 416 -19.97 3.88 9.70
N PHE A 417 -20.47 4.33 8.55
CA PHE A 417 -21.25 5.55 8.45
C PHE A 417 -22.57 5.47 9.20
N ASN A 418 -23.02 6.61 9.74
CA ASN A 418 -24.35 6.73 10.29
C ASN A 418 -25.41 6.50 9.19
N ASP A 419 -26.54 5.95 9.60
CA ASP A 419 -27.73 5.91 8.75
C ASP A 419 -28.14 7.34 8.36
N CYS A 420 -28.25 7.58 7.07
CA CYS A 420 -28.64 8.88 6.52
C CYS A 420 -30.15 9.10 6.52
N GLY A 421 -30.93 8.09 6.96
CA GLY A 421 -32.35 8.07 6.77
C GLY A 421 -33.17 8.64 7.91
N TRP A 422 -33.75 9.79 7.73
CA TRP A 422 -35.04 10.10 8.32
C TRP A 422 -36.11 9.29 7.56
N GLY A 423 -36.65 8.24 8.19
CA GLY A 423 -37.84 7.54 7.72
C GLY A 423 -37.65 6.37 6.76
N GLY A 424 -36.80 5.38 7.11
CA GLY A 424 -36.81 4.07 6.46
C GLY A 424 -36.45 4.05 4.97
N ALA A 425 -35.83 5.09 4.48
CA ALA A 425 -35.46 5.23 3.08
C ALA A 425 -34.17 4.49 2.76
N LYS A 426 -34.16 3.83 1.62
CA LYS A 426 -33.03 3.09 1.03
C LYS A 426 -31.91 3.98 0.46
N ALA A 427 -31.84 5.26 0.84
CA ALA A 427 -30.89 6.23 0.31
C ALA A 427 -29.51 6.04 0.93
N THR A 428 -28.48 6.04 0.11
CA THR A 428 -27.07 5.98 0.54
C THR A 428 -26.51 7.37 0.79
N ASN A 429 -25.35 7.48 1.42
CA ASN A 429 -24.60 8.73 1.54
C ASN A 429 -24.32 9.38 0.18
N TYR A 430 -24.09 8.56 -0.84
CA TYR A 430 -23.88 9.01 -2.22
C TYR A 430 -25.15 9.67 -2.79
N ASP A 431 -26.31 9.02 -2.67
CA ASP A 431 -27.58 9.56 -3.18
C ASP A 431 -27.87 10.93 -2.57
N ILE A 432 -27.81 11.03 -1.22
CA ILE A 432 -28.09 12.29 -0.50
C ILE A 432 -27.03 13.36 -0.82
N ALA A 433 -25.77 12.98 -0.97
CA ALA A 433 -24.71 13.93 -1.33
C ALA A 433 -24.96 14.56 -2.71
N LYS A 434 -25.35 13.74 -3.70
CA LYS A 434 -25.70 14.25 -5.04
C LYS A 434 -26.88 15.20 -5.01
N ASP A 435 -27.95 14.86 -4.29
CA ASP A 435 -29.12 15.71 -4.16
C ASP A 435 -28.77 17.09 -3.56
N LYS A 436 -28.02 17.11 -2.46
CA LYS A 436 -27.55 18.34 -1.82
C LYS A 436 -26.64 19.18 -2.72
N LEU A 437 -25.74 18.56 -3.45
CA LEU A 437 -24.84 19.27 -4.36
C LEU A 437 -25.60 19.87 -5.53
N LEU A 438 -26.66 19.22 -6.03
CA LEU A 438 -27.54 19.76 -7.08
C LEU A 438 -28.31 21.04 -6.68
N GLU A 439 -28.45 21.29 -5.35
CA GLU A 439 -29.06 22.56 -4.89
C GLU A 439 -28.23 23.79 -5.24
N VAL A 440 -26.90 23.65 -5.37
CA VAL A 440 -25.97 24.79 -5.49
C VAL A 440 -25.02 24.71 -6.68
N PHE A 441 -24.89 23.55 -7.31
CA PHE A 441 -24.04 23.35 -8.47
C PHE A 441 -24.84 22.92 -9.70
N PRO A 442 -24.40 23.28 -10.92
CA PRO A 442 -25.00 22.79 -12.16
C PRO A 442 -24.88 21.25 -12.24
N LYS A 443 -25.88 20.62 -12.85
CA LYS A 443 -25.93 19.16 -13.00
C LYS A 443 -24.68 18.61 -13.67
N GLU A 444 -24.18 19.27 -14.73
CA GLU A 444 -22.98 18.86 -15.46
C GLU A 444 -21.70 18.86 -14.59
N PHE A 445 -21.68 19.69 -13.54
CA PHE A 445 -20.59 19.68 -12.55
C PHE A 445 -20.78 18.55 -11.56
N VAL A 446 -21.98 18.34 -11.02
CA VAL A 446 -22.28 17.29 -10.04
C VAL A 446 -22.07 15.90 -10.63
N ASP A 447 -22.46 15.69 -11.90
CA ASP A 447 -22.24 14.44 -12.62
C ASP A 447 -20.74 14.12 -12.82
N LYS A 448 -19.90 15.15 -12.69
CA LYS A 448 -18.43 15.00 -12.73
C LYS A 448 -17.81 14.65 -11.39
N ILE A 449 -18.48 14.75 -10.29
CA ILE A 449 -17.91 14.45 -8.97
C ILE A 449 -17.80 12.94 -8.79
N ARG A 450 -16.60 12.47 -8.41
CA ARG A 450 -16.36 11.08 -8.03
C ARG A 450 -16.29 10.96 -6.52
N PHE A 451 -16.79 9.84 -6.01
CA PHE A 451 -16.67 9.44 -4.61
C PHE A 451 -15.80 8.20 -4.52
N ILE A 452 -14.72 8.28 -3.76
CA ILE A 452 -13.85 7.14 -3.47
C ILE A 452 -13.99 6.82 -1.99
N TRP A 453 -14.50 5.63 -1.71
CA TRP A 453 -14.68 5.09 -0.38
C TRP A 453 -13.45 4.24 -0.05
N TRP A 454 -12.55 4.79 0.75
CA TRP A 454 -11.30 4.14 1.10
C TRP A 454 -11.40 3.49 2.46
N ASP A 455 -11.61 2.17 2.46
CA ASP A 455 -11.71 1.37 3.67
C ASP A 455 -10.31 1.07 4.26
N VAL A 456 -10.08 1.49 5.50
CA VAL A 456 -8.86 1.22 6.26
C VAL A 456 -9.09 0.16 7.36
N SER A 457 -10.29 -0.40 7.45
CA SER A 457 -10.61 -1.46 8.39
C SER A 457 -10.08 -2.81 7.91
N SER A 458 -9.98 -3.76 8.84
CA SER A 458 -9.74 -5.16 8.50
C SER A 458 -11.03 -6.00 8.56
N ARG A 459 -12.18 -5.33 8.59
CA ARG A 459 -13.50 -5.99 8.65
C ARG A 459 -13.95 -6.36 7.25
N TYR A 460 -14.64 -7.49 7.13
CA TYR A 460 -15.11 -8.03 5.85
C TYR A 460 -16.50 -7.50 5.49
N GLY A 461 -16.69 -6.20 5.41
CA GLY A 461 -17.97 -5.66 5.01
C GLY A 461 -18.15 -4.20 5.38
N THR A 462 -18.85 -3.51 4.52
CA THR A 462 -19.35 -2.17 4.73
C THR A 462 -20.79 -2.26 5.26
N ASN A 463 -21.29 -1.19 5.85
CA ASN A 463 -22.69 -1.13 6.28
C ASN A 463 -23.65 -0.96 5.09
N GLY A 464 -23.14 -0.63 3.90
CA GLY A 464 -23.94 -0.37 2.71
C GLY A 464 -24.61 1.01 2.70
N PHE A 465 -24.19 1.90 3.59
CA PHE A 465 -24.70 3.27 3.66
C PHE A 465 -23.88 4.26 2.82
N GLU A 466 -22.75 3.84 2.26
CA GLU A 466 -21.83 4.68 1.48
C GLU A 466 -22.42 5.02 0.11
N SER A 467 -22.53 4.02 -0.73
CA SER A 467 -23.10 4.03 -2.07
C SER A 467 -23.47 2.62 -2.49
N LYS A 468 -24.20 2.51 -3.60
CA LYS A 468 -24.36 1.24 -4.30
C LYS A 468 -23.10 1.00 -5.14
N SER A 469 -22.67 -0.24 -5.27
CA SER A 469 -21.52 -0.61 -6.08
C SER A 469 -21.69 -0.33 -7.57
N THR A 470 -22.92 -0.12 -8.01
CA THR A 470 -23.32 0.24 -9.39
C THR A 470 -23.49 1.73 -9.61
N ASP A 471 -23.29 2.58 -8.58
CA ASP A 471 -23.44 4.02 -8.72
C ASP A 471 -22.32 4.60 -9.58
N ASP A 472 -22.69 5.30 -10.66
CA ASP A 472 -21.77 5.99 -11.54
C ASP A 472 -20.97 7.03 -10.77
N GLY A 473 -19.64 7.00 -10.92
CA GLY A 473 -18.74 7.89 -10.21
C GLY A 473 -18.48 7.50 -8.75
N SER A 474 -18.84 6.29 -8.34
CA SER A 474 -18.50 5.74 -7.02
C SER A 474 -17.52 4.57 -7.16
N MET A 475 -16.50 4.54 -6.30
CA MET A 475 -15.52 3.45 -6.27
C MET A 475 -15.14 3.09 -4.83
N PHE A 476 -15.06 1.80 -4.56
CA PHE A 476 -14.54 1.26 -3.30
C PHE A 476 -13.09 0.85 -3.46
N ILE A 477 -12.26 1.27 -2.53
CA ILE A 477 -10.85 0.90 -2.43
C ILE A 477 -10.54 0.53 -1.00
N SER A 478 -9.60 -0.37 -0.81
CA SER A 478 -9.06 -0.68 0.51
C SER A 478 -7.54 -0.76 0.48
N GLY A 479 -6.93 -0.70 1.63
CA GLY A 479 -5.48 -0.88 1.78
C GLY A 479 -4.78 0.30 2.43
N PHE A 480 -3.47 0.20 2.48
CA PHE A 480 -2.65 1.08 3.31
C PHE A 480 -1.62 1.88 2.49
N ASP A 481 -1.57 1.69 1.17
CA ASP A 481 -0.66 2.38 0.26
C ASP A 481 -1.40 3.46 -0.53
N GLY A 482 -1.22 4.71 -0.12
CA GLY A 482 -1.89 5.86 -0.75
C GLY A 482 -1.41 6.17 -2.17
N SER A 483 -0.28 5.63 -2.59
CA SER A 483 0.26 5.92 -3.92
C SER A 483 -0.54 5.32 -5.07
N ILE A 484 -1.45 4.38 -4.79
CA ILE A 484 -2.43 3.91 -5.77
C ILE A 484 -3.31 5.05 -6.30
N MET A 485 -3.50 6.11 -5.51
CA MET A 485 -4.29 7.28 -5.93
C MET A 485 -3.67 8.00 -7.14
N THR A 486 -2.34 8.10 -7.22
CA THR A 486 -1.68 8.70 -8.38
C THR A 486 -1.89 7.88 -9.66
N LEU A 487 -2.05 6.57 -9.51
CA LEU A 487 -2.38 5.68 -10.61
C LEU A 487 -3.86 5.85 -11.04
N LEU A 488 -4.77 5.96 -10.07
CA LEU A 488 -6.21 6.01 -10.32
C LEU A 488 -6.69 7.38 -10.83
N LEU A 489 -6.09 8.47 -10.35
CA LEU A 489 -6.50 9.85 -10.64
C LEU A 489 -5.69 10.52 -11.76
N GLY A 490 -4.82 9.79 -12.44
CA GLY A 490 -3.91 10.34 -13.45
C GLY A 490 -4.52 10.53 -14.84
N GLU A 491 -5.73 10.08 -15.10
CA GLU A 491 -6.41 10.19 -16.39
C GLU A 491 -7.80 10.80 -16.27
N GLU A 492 -8.07 11.82 -17.08
CA GLU A 492 -9.35 12.52 -17.06
C GLU A 492 -10.44 11.76 -17.79
N ASN A 493 -10.13 11.09 -18.91
CA ASN A 493 -11.10 10.41 -19.76
C ASN A 493 -10.54 9.17 -20.44
N VAL A 494 -11.42 8.23 -20.74
CA VAL A 494 -11.16 7.01 -21.53
C VAL A 494 -12.02 7.05 -22.78
N VAL A 495 -11.47 6.61 -23.91
CA VAL A 495 -12.26 6.44 -25.14
C VAL A 495 -12.97 5.08 -25.05
N ASP A 496 -14.28 5.11 -25.15
CA ASP A 496 -15.09 3.89 -25.20
C ASP A 496 -14.81 3.14 -26.51
N GLU A 497 -14.32 1.91 -26.41
CA GLU A 497 -13.91 1.10 -27.58
C GLU A 497 -15.08 0.78 -28.54
N LYS A 498 -16.33 0.81 -28.06
CA LYS A 498 -17.50 0.47 -28.86
C LYS A 498 -18.14 1.67 -29.52
N SER A 499 -18.25 2.80 -28.79
CA SER A 499 -18.89 4.02 -29.28
C SER A 499 -17.91 5.03 -29.87
N GLY A 500 -16.61 4.93 -29.53
CA GLY A 500 -15.60 5.94 -29.86
C GLY A 500 -15.76 7.25 -29.08
N GLU A 501 -16.70 7.32 -28.15
CA GLU A 501 -16.95 8.50 -27.33
C GLU A 501 -16.02 8.56 -26.14
N THR A 502 -15.64 9.76 -25.76
CA THR A 502 -14.81 10.03 -24.60
C THR A 502 -15.68 10.01 -23.34
N ARG A 503 -15.44 9.09 -22.45
CA ARG A 503 -16.13 8.95 -21.16
C ARG A 503 -15.18 8.91 -19.99
N ARG A 504 -15.69 9.08 -18.80
CA ARG A 504 -14.93 8.89 -17.57
C ARG A 504 -14.59 7.41 -17.34
N PRO A 505 -13.41 7.12 -16.74
CA PRO A 505 -13.08 5.77 -16.36
C PRO A 505 -14.06 5.22 -15.32
N THR A 506 -14.56 4.02 -15.57
CA THR A 506 -15.31 3.23 -14.60
C THR A 506 -14.37 2.58 -13.58
N ALA A 507 -14.92 1.97 -12.52
CA ALA A 507 -14.13 1.16 -11.60
C ALA A 507 -13.38 0.03 -12.33
N GLU A 508 -14.00 -0.57 -13.34
CA GLU A 508 -13.38 -1.61 -14.16
C GLU A 508 -12.18 -1.10 -14.98
N ASP A 509 -12.30 0.08 -15.61
CA ASP A 509 -11.20 0.71 -16.34
C ASP A 509 -10.00 0.99 -15.41
N LEU A 510 -10.27 1.48 -14.20
CA LEU A 510 -9.25 1.77 -13.21
C LEU A 510 -8.55 0.49 -12.72
N VAL A 511 -9.30 -0.61 -12.53
CA VAL A 511 -8.74 -1.91 -12.18
C VAL A 511 -7.89 -2.46 -13.33
N LYS A 512 -8.38 -2.39 -14.56
CA LYS A 512 -7.61 -2.79 -15.76
C LYS A 512 -6.31 -2.00 -15.86
N LYS A 513 -6.36 -0.69 -15.66
CA LYS A 513 -5.18 0.18 -15.63
C LYS A 513 -4.18 -0.24 -14.54
N ALA A 514 -4.65 -0.49 -13.32
CA ALA A 514 -3.81 -0.91 -12.20
C ALA A 514 -3.12 -2.26 -12.48
N LEU A 515 -3.80 -3.17 -13.18
CA LEU A 515 -3.28 -4.49 -13.56
C LEU A 515 -2.50 -4.50 -14.90
N SER A 516 -2.45 -3.37 -15.60
CA SER A 516 -1.69 -3.18 -16.85
C SER A 516 -0.44 -2.34 -16.67
N GLN A 517 0.04 -2.16 -15.44
CA GLN A 517 1.34 -1.54 -15.19
C GLN A 517 2.44 -2.31 -15.92
N GLU A 518 3.46 -1.60 -16.45
CA GLU A 518 4.49 -2.19 -17.32
C GLU A 518 5.09 -3.49 -16.78
N ILE A 519 5.40 -3.56 -15.48
CA ILE A 519 5.94 -4.78 -14.88
C ILE A 519 4.95 -5.96 -14.92
N LEU A 520 3.64 -5.68 -14.86
CA LEU A 520 2.60 -6.71 -14.90
C LEU A 520 2.30 -7.19 -16.32
N ASN A 521 2.70 -6.45 -17.35
CA ASN A 521 2.58 -6.89 -18.75
C ASN A 521 3.49 -8.07 -19.08
N TYR A 522 4.53 -8.31 -18.26
CA TYR A 522 5.35 -9.52 -18.34
C TYR A 522 4.66 -10.77 -17.78
N VAL A 523 3.55 -10.58 -17.03
CA VAL A 523 2.73 -11.67 -16.52
C VAL A 523 1.71 -12.05 -17.57
N GLN A 524 1.84 -13.25 -18.14
CA GLN A 524 1.05 -13.74 -19.27
C GLN A 524 0.62 -15.18 -19.07
N LEU A 525 -0.50 -15.56 -19.69
CA LEU A 525 -0.92 -16.96 -19.77
C LEU A 525 0.07 -17.77 -20.61
N ALA A 526 0.30 -19.03 -20.24
CA ALA A 526 1.27 -19.91 -20.89
C ALA A 526 0.96 -20.15 -22.39
N ASP A 527 -0.31 -20.24 -22.73
CA ASP A 527 -0.76 -20.53 -24.10
C ASP A 527 -0.68 -19.29 -25.04
N LYS A 528 -0.33 -18.13 -24.52
CA LYS A 528 -0.19 -16.88 -25.31
C LYS A 528 1.26 -16.53 -25.68
N LYS A 529 2.21 -17.45 -25.44
CA LYS A 529 3.63 -17.27 -25.80
C LYS A 529 3.99 -17.84 -27.14
#